data_850ec98bb39a402ad5f712790dbcfadb
#
_entry.id   850ec98bb39a402ad5f712790dbcfadb
#
_cell.length_a   1.000
_cell.length_b   1.000
_cell.length_c   1.000
_cell.angle_alpha   90.00
_cell.angle_beta   90.00
_cell.angle_gamma   90.00
#
_symmetry.space_group_name_H-M   'P 1'
#
loop_
_entity.id
_entity.type
_entity.pdbx_description
1 polymer ?
#
loop_
_entity_poly.entity_id
_entity_poly.type
_entity_poly.pdbx_seq_one_letter_code
_entity_poly.pdbx_strand_id
1 'polypeptide(L)'
;MSLSAASSGPLEVVIIGASLAGLFAAAAAVAAGARTMIIERDILPETSLARKGVPQGRQPHVLLHRGLLAAEKLVPGIREDLLNHGAVPFDTGTMAWLGEYGWLPTWIPAYETVSATRPLLEQLIREKVRNLDGVTLREGLRVTELQPDAHGWRVICDDGGSVPADVVIDASGRGSRLPHWLAELGVEVPEPLLVDARLGYACQAYRANGTPPIEIGVMIQATPQTGRGALALPVEDGHWLVVAVGYGDRRPTRDPTEFDQFLAALPDPAIAELAQQLEPVGDVAIHRQTGNRRHRYGRSRSWPAGLLAVGDAYCAFNPVFGQGITVAACQALLIRDALKHDSSRAERGPLETRRLQRRIGAVADFPWQVATTEDLRHPSSSGSRPRVQRLFGLWTTQLARLAAHGDRGAYLAFARVYHLMAAPAMLFHPSLAFSACRAAVRGMPEQNPRPRALDALMRSRSA
;
A
#
# COMPACT_ATOMS: atom_id res chain seq x y z
N MET A 1 -22.59 44.76 14.38
CA MET A 1 -22.09 43.70 13.56
C MET A 1 -20.57 43.73 13.65
N SER A 2 -19.98 42.94 14.53
CA SER A 2 -18.54 42.80 14.69
C SER A 2 -18.02 41.89 13.58
N LEU A 3 -17.24 42.42 12.66
CA LEU A 3 -16.44 41.61 11.73
C LEU A 3 -15.41 40.84 12.59
N SER A 4 -15.65 39.56 12.80
CA SER A 4 -14.71 38.66 13.45
C SER A 4 -13.41 38.68 12.68
N ALA A 5 -12.31 39.05 13.34
CA ALA A 5 -10.98 39.13 12.76
C ALA A 5 -10.63 37.71 12.18
N ALA A 6 -10.31 37.68 10.88
CA ALA A 6 -9.76 36.49 10.26
C ALA A 6 -8.49 36.09 11.03
N SER A 7 -8.41 34.81 11.42
CA SER A 7 -7.28 34.24 12.14
C SER A 7 -6.00 34.41 11.31
N SER A 8 -5.07 35.24 11.79
CA SER A 8 -3.78 35.49 11.13
C SER A 8 -2.70 34.41 11.45
N GLY A 9 -3.07 33.38 12.19
CA GLY A 9 -2.17 32.30 12.61
C GLY A 9 -1.96 31.20 11.56
N PRO A 10 -1.07 30.22 11.81
CA PRO A 10 -0.95 29.03 10.97
C PRO A 10 -2.26 28.23 10.97
N LEU A 11 -2.50 27.42 9.91
CA LEU A 11 -3.65 26.51 9.85
C LEU A 11 -3.55 25.47 10.96
N GLU A 12 -4.66 25.22 11.65
CA GLU A 12 -4.79 24.14 12.63
C GLU A 12 -5.34 22.89 11.92
N VAL A 13 -4.51 21.84 11.84
CA VAL A 13 -4.84 20.57 11.17
C VAL A 13 -4.96 19.46 12.19
N VAL A 14 -6.10 18.77 12.22
CA VAL A 14 -6.27 17.56 13.03
C VAL A 14 -6.29 16.36 12.13
N ILE A 15 -5.46 15.36 12.47
CA ILE A 15 -5.34 14.09 11.74
C ILE A 15 -5.84 12.97 12.63
N ILE A 16 -6.74 12.15 12.11
CA ILE A 16 -7.30 11.01 12.82
C ILE A 16 -6.57 9.74 12.39
N GLY A 17 -5.77 9.18 13.29
CA GLY A 17 -4.95 7.98 13.07
C GLY A 17 -3.48 8.27 12.82
N ALA A 18 -2.60 7.53 13.50
CA ALA A 18 -1.14 7.65 13.47
C ALA A 18 -0.45 6.46 12.77
N SER A 19 -1.09 5.83 11.80
CA SER A 19 -0.42 4.90 10.89
C SER A 19 0.21 5.67 9.72
N LEU A 20 0.89 5.01 8.78
CA LEU A 20 1.69 5.68 7.74
C LEU A 20 0.92 6.76 6.98
N ALA A 21 -0.37 6.56 6.70
CA ALA A 21 -1.17 7.56 6.00
C ALA A 21 -1.32 8.86 6.82
N GLY A 22 -1.55 8.73 8.14
CA GLY A 22 -1.64 9.88 9.05
C GLY A 22 -0.29 10.55 9.27
N LEU A 23 0.78 9.78 9.45
CA LEU A 23 2.13 10.29 9.60
C LEU A 23 2.60 11.07 8.35
N PHE A 24 2.36 10.55 7.15
CA PHE A 24 2.64 11.28 5.92
C PHE A 24 1.79 12.53 5.76
N ALA A 25 0.52 12.49 6.16
CA ALA A 25 -0.36 13.66 6.13
C ALA A 25 0.13 14.73 7.12
N ALA A 26 0.63 14.33 8.30
CA ALA A 26 1.20 15.25 9.29
C ALA A 26 2.47 15.92 8.76
N ALA A 27 3.42 15.15 8.24
CA ALA A 27 4.62 15.68 7.61
C ALA A 27 4.27 16.65 6.47
N ALA A 28 3.25 16.34 5.67
CA ALA A 28 2.77 17.17 4.58
C ALA A 28 2.19 18.51 5.09
N ALA A 29 1.35 18.48 6.14
CA ALA A 29 0.71 19.64 6.71
C ALA A 29 1.74 20.60 7.36
N VAL A 30 2.66 20.06 8.15
CA VAL A 30 3.74 20.86 8.76
C VAL A 30 4.69 21.44 7.71
N ALA A 31 5.06 20.67 6.68
CA ALA A 31 5.86 21.18 5.57
C ALA A 31 5.14 22.30 4.77
N ALA A 32 3.83 22.46 4.94
CA ALA A 32 3.05 23.57 4.40
C ALA A 32 2.86 24.74 5.41
N GLY A 33 3.46 24.67 6.61
CA GLY A 33 3.39 25.69 7.64
C GLY A 33 2.19 25.57 8.57
N ALA A 34 1.47 24.44 8.58
CA ALA A 34 0.36 24.20 9.50
C ALA A 34 0.85 23.71 10.88
N ARG A 35 0.06 23.99 11.92
CA ARG A 35 0.15 23.27 13.19
C ARG A 35 -0.69 22.00 13.09
N THR A 36 -0.15 20.89 13.54
CA THR A 36 -0.76 19.59 13.29
C THR A 36 -0.90 18.80 14.57
N MET A 37 -2.11 18.37 14.89
CA MET A 37 -2.38 17.42 15.95
C MET A 37 -2.78 16.08 15.35
N ILE A 38 -2.08 15.01 15.73
CA ILE A 38 -2.44 13.63 15.38
C ILE A 38 -3.15 13.02 16.60
N ILE A 39 -4.32 12.44 16.39
CA ILE A 39 -5.09 11.73 17.43
C ILE A 39 -5.11 10.24 17.06
N GLU A 40 -4.53 9.40 17.94
CA GLU A 40 -4.45 7.95 17.75
C GLU A 40 -5.12 7.23 18.92
N ARG A 41 -5.99 6.28 18.59
CA ARG A 41 -6.73 5.49 19.59
C ARG A 41 -5.87 4.45 20.32
N ASP A 42 -4.80 3.96 19.68
CA ASP A 42 -3.86 3.01 20.27
C ASP A 42 -2.81 3.78 21.09
N ILE A 43 -2.26 3.12 22.11
CA ILE A 43 -0.95 3.48 22.65
C ILE A 43 0.08 2.91 21.70
N LEU A 44 0.97 3.74 21.20
CA LEU A 44 1.94 3.36 20.20
C LEU A 44 3.17 2.72 20.86
N PRO A 45 3.71 1.63 20.29
CA PRO A 45 4.90 1.02 20.84
C PRO A 45 6.12 1.93 20.63
N GLU A 46 7.02 1.97 21.59
CA GLU A 46 8.30 2.72 21.49
C GLU A 46 9.28 2.04 20.54
N THR A 47 9.12 0.74 20.31
CA THR A 47 9.99 -0.08 19.47
C THR A 47 9.25 -0.63 18.26
N SER A 48 9.97 -1.37 17.38
CA SER A 48 9.44 -1.99 16.17
C SER A 48 8.51 -3.19 16.46
N LEU A 49 7.41 -2.95 17.18
CA LEU A 49 6.41 -3.96 17.50
C LEU A 49 5.12 -3.77 16.69
N ALA A 50 4.55 -4.89 16.27
CA ALA A 50 3.22 -4.89 15.64
C ALA A 50 2.14 -4.49 16.68
N ARG A 51 1.16 -3.66 16.27
CA ARG A 51 0.08 -3.17 17.11
C ARG A 51 -1.30 -3.57 16.63
N LYS A 52 -2.30 -3.54 17.54
CA LYS A 52 -3.69 -3.96 17.24
C LYS A 52 -4.36 -3.14 16.15
N GLY A 53 -4.11 -1.83 16.09
CA GLY A 53 -4.67 -0.94 15.07
C GLY A 53 -4.15 -1.17 13.66
N VAL A 54 -3.07 -1.97 13.50
CA VAL A 54 -2.48 -2.36 12.21
C VAL A 54 -2.47 -3.89 12.09
N PRO A 55 -3.62 -4.53 11.80
CA PRO A 55 -3.74 -6.00 11.77
C PRO A 55 -2.78 -6.69 10.80
N GLN A 56 -2.36 -5.99 9.74
CA GLN A 56 -1.37 -6.46 8.76
C GLN A 56 0.09 -6.21 9.20
N GLY A 57 0.35 -5.76 10.42
CA GLY A 57 1.69 -5.39 10.89
C GLY A 57 2.73 -6.52 10.82
N ARG A 58 2.29 -7.79 10.84
CA ARG A 58 3.16 -8.97 10.72
C ARG A 58 3.28 -9.49 9.28
N GLN A 59 2.74 -8.77 8.31
CA GLN A 59 2.84 -9.11 6.89
C GLN A 59 3.97 -8.28 6.24
N PRO A 60 4.61 -8.75 5.16
CA PRO A 60 5.60 -7.95 4.44
C PRO A 60 4.97 -6.72 3.82
N HIS A 61 5.72 -5.64 3.84
CA HIS A 61 5.32 -4.39 3.22
C HIS A 61 6.46 -3.90 2.34
N VAL A 62 6.18 -3.80 1.06
CA VAL A 62 7.10 -3.22 0.09
C VAL A 62 6.63 -1.80 -0.21
N LEU A 63 7.53 -0.85 -0.05
CA LEU A 63 7.30 0.51 -0.50
C LEU A 63 7.70 0.60 -1.97
N LEU A 64 6.73 0.69 -2.90
CA LEU A 64 7.06 0.81 -4.31
C LEU A 64 7.93 2.05 -4.56
N HIS A 65 8.73 2.05 -5.61
CA HIS A 65 9.71 3.12 -5.87
C HIS A 65 9.10 4.53 -5.81
N ARG A 66 7.93 4.75 -6.41
CA ARG A 66 7.20 6.04 -6.28
C ARG A 66 6.88 6.38 -4.84
N GLY A 67 6.53 5.38 -4.04
CA GLY A 67 6.25 5.54 -2.61
C GLY A 67 7.50 5.92 -1.82
N LEU A 68 8.64 5.28 -2.12
CA LEU A 68 9.93 5.62 -1.52
C LEU A 68 10.32 7.07 -1.83
N LEU A 69 10.21 7.49 -3.09
CA LEU A 69 10.47 8.88 -3.50
C LEU A 69 9.51 9.89 -2.84
N ALA A 70 8.26 9.50 -2.66
CA ALA A 70 7.27 10.35 -1.98
C ALA A 70 7.53 10.44 -0.47
N ALA A 71 7.85 9.30 0.16
CA ALA A 71 8.23 9.25 1.58
C ALA A 71 9.47 10.11 1.86
N GLU A 72 10.50 10.01 1.01
CA GLU A 72 11.71 10.81 1.14
C GLU A 72 11.46 12.32 1.03
N LYS A 73 10.51 12.74 0.17
CA LYS A 73 10.09 14.15 0.05
C LYS A 73 9.28 14.65 1.24
N LEU A 74 8.59 13.78 1.96
CA LEU A 74 7.77 14.11 3.13
C LEU A 74 8.55 14.00 4.42
N VAL A 75 9.44 13.02 4.49
CA VAL A 75 10.24 12.64 5.66
C VAL A 75 11.69 12.45 5.19
N PRO A 76 12.45 13.55 5.00
CA PRO A 76 13.81 13.48 4.47
C PRO A 76 14.74 12.58 5.27
N GLY A 77 15.58 11.80 4.57
CA GLY A 77 16.52 10.85 5.14
C GLY A 77 15.91 9.52 5.59
N ILE A 78 14.61 9.26 5.33
CA ILE A 78 13.97 7.99 5.76
C ILE A 78 14.56 6.77 5.06
N ARG A 79 15.00 6.89 3.81
CA ARG A 79 15.67 5.79 3.10
C ARG A 79 16.98 5.41 3.80
N GLU A 80 17.79 6.39 4.14
CA GLU A 80 19.05 6.19 4.84
C GLU A 80 18.85 5.59 6.22
N ASP A 81 17.87 6.10 6.98
CA ASP A 81 17.55 5.54 8.31
C ASP A 81 17.10 4.09 8.23
N LEU A 82 16.26 3.73 7.24
CA LEU A 82 15.86 2.34 7.02
C LEU A 82 17.08 1.44 6.78
N LEU A 83 18.00 1.87 5.90
CA LEU A 83 19.22 1.11 5.60
C LEU A 83 20.14 0.98 6.81
N ASN A 84 20.28 2.06 7.60
CA ASN A 84 21.09 2.06 8.82
C ASN A 84 20.51 1.15 9.93
N HIS A 85 19.19 0.88 9.87
CA HIS A 85 18.49 -0.08 10.73
C HIS A 85 18.33 -1.47 10.11
N GLY A 86 19.13 -1.79 9.11
CA GLY A 86 19.24 -3.14 8.54
C GLY A 86 18.19 -3.48 7.47
N ALA A 87 17.34 -2.54 7.07
CA ALA A 87 16.42 -2.79 5.96
C ALA A 87 17.17 -3.14 4.67
N VAL A 88 16.66 -4.08 3.90
CA VAL A 88 17.36 -4.66 2.76
C VAL A 88 17.05 -3.90 1.47
N PRO A 89 18.04 -3.26 0.83
CA PRO A 89 17.84 -2.65 -0.48
C PRO A 89 17.78 -3.73 -1.55
N PHE A 90 16.87 -3.59 -2.51
CA PHE A 90 16.85 -4.47 -3.68
C PHE A 90 16.26 -3.76 -4.90
N ASP A 91 16.67 -4.21 -6.10
CA ASP A 91 16.01 -3.84 -7.35
C ASP A 91 14.93 -4.87 -7.67
N THR A 92 13.70 -4.40 -7.93
CA THR A 92 12.57 -5.29 -8.22
C THR A 92 12.76 -6.08 -9.53
N GLY A 93 13.68 -5.66 -10.39
CA GLY A 93 14.09 -6.40 -11.58
C GLY A 93 15.02 -7.58 -11.32
N THR A 94 15.54 -7.72 -10.10
CA THR A 94 16.35 -8.90 -9.69
C THR A 94 15.54 -9.92 -8.90
N MET A 95 14.31 -9.59 -8.50
CA MET A 95 13.43 -10.50 -7.77
C MET A 95 12.99 -11.68 -8.66
N ALA A 96 13.09 -12.90 -8.14
CA ALA A 96 12.59 -14.09 -8.81
C ALA A 96 11.05 -14.10 -8.77
N TRP A 97 10.41 -13.72 -9.86
CA TRP A 97 8.95 -13.62 -9.94
C TRP A 97 8.40 -14.62 -10.96
N LEU A 98 7.73 -15.67 -10.45
CA LEU A 98 6.94 -16.59 -11.25
C LEU A 98 5.50 -16.06 -11.37
N GLY A 99 5.16 -15.56 -12.55
CA GLY A 99 3.82 -15.14 -12.92
C GLY A 99 3.01 -16.29 -13.52
N GLU A 100 1.79 -15.98 -13.97
CA GLU A 100 0.87 -16.97 -14.60
C GLU A 100 1.46 -17.60 -15.86
N TYR A 101 2.33 -16.90 -16.57
CA TYR A 101 2.85 -17.30 -17.90
C TYR A 101 4.32 -17.68 -17.90
N GLY A 102 4.95 -17.77 -16.75
CA GLY A 102 6.36 -18.09 -16.59
C GLY A 102 7.12 -17.07 -15.75
N TRP A 103 8.43 -17.26 -15.65
CA TRP A 103 9.31 -16.38 -14.91
C TRP A 103 9.47 -15.02 -15.60
N LEU A 104 9.42 -13.94 -14.83
CA LEU A 104 9.86 -12.63 -15.32
C LEU A 104 11.38 -12.58 -15.41
N PRO A 105 11.96 -11.72 -16.28
CA PRO A 105 13.41 -11.61 -16.41
C PRO A 105 14.02 -11.01 -15.13
N THR A 106 15.10 -11.63 -14.62
CA THR A 106 15.84 -11.17 -13.43
C THR A 106 17.14 -10.42 -13.79
N TRP A 107 17.42 -10.23 -15.08
CA TRP A 107 18.61 -9.56 -15.59
C TRP A 107 18.34 -8.16 -16.16
N ILE A 108 17.14 -7.67 -16.02
CA ILE A 108 16.73 -6.33 -16.46
C ILE A 108 16.46 -5.49 -15.21
N PRO A 109 17.38 -4.58 -14.83
CA PRO A 109 17.13 -3.66 -13.73
C PRO A 109 15.83 -2.89 -13.93
N ALA A 110 15.05 -2.70 -12.87
CA ALA A 110 13.79 -1.99 -12.90
C ALA A 110 13.80 -0.80 -11.94
N TYR A 111 13.49 -1.02 -10.68
CA TYR A 111 13.40 0.03 -9.70
C TYR A 111 13.92 -0.42 -8.34
N GLU A 112 14.80 0.39 -7.78
CA GLU A 112 15.20 0.20 -6.39
C GLU A 112 14.07 0.43 -5.41
N THR A 113 14.03 -0.39 -4.39
CA THR A 113 13.15 -0.25 -3.22
C THR A 113 13.86 -0.76 -1.97
N VAL A 114 13.18 -0.72 -0.85
CA VAL A 114 13.70 -1.19 0.44
C VAL A 114 12.70 -2.17 1.02
N SER A 115 13.17 -3.34 1.41
CA SER A 115 12.40 -4.34 2.14
C SER A 115 12.64 -4.16 3.63
N ALA A 116 11.56 -4.00 4.38
CA ALA A 116 11.58 -3.86 5.82
C ALA A 116 10.28 -4.39 6.42
N THR A 117 10.30 -4.72 7.70
CA THR A 117 9.05 -5.00 8.40
C THR A 117 8.19 -3.74 8.51
N ARG A 118 6.88 -3.93 8.57
CA ARG A 118 5.96 -2.82 8.80
C ARG A 118 6.21 -2.07 10.09
N PRO A 119 6.49 -2.74 11.23
CA PRO A 119 6.82 -2.09 12.48
C PRO A 119 8.04 -1.17 12.38
N LEU A 120 9.14 -1.60 11.76
CA LEU A 120 10.33 -0.77 11.57
C LEU A 120 10.02 0.48 10.74
N LEU A 121 9.37 0.31 9.59
CA LEU A 121 8.99 1.42 8.71
C LEU A 121 8.10 2.44 9.46
N GLU A 122 7.11 1.97 10.21
CA GLU A 122 6.19 2.84 10.95
C GLU A 122 6.89 3.55 12.12
N GLN A 123 7.77 2.85 12.84
CA GLN A 123 8.55 3.44 13.93
C GLN A 123 9.42 4.59 13.44
N LEU A 124 10.28 4.36 12.44
CA LEU A 124 11.23 5.37 11.96
C LEU A 124 10.52 6.62 11.40
N ILE A 125 9.43 6.41 10.65
CA ILE A 125 8.63 7.54 10.16
C ILE A 125 7.96 8.28 11.32
N ARG A 126 7.42 7.56 12.32
CA ARG A 126 6.78 8.16 13.49
C ARG A 126 7.77 9.00 14.30
N GLU A 127 8.97 8.48 14.57
CA GLU A 127 10.02 9.19 15.30
C GLU A 127 10.39 10.51 14.62
N LYS A 128 10.62 10.47 13.30
CA LYS A 128 10.89 11.69 12.54
C LYS A 128 9.72 12.68 12.59
N VAL A 129 8.49 12.21 12.41
CA VAL A 129 7.30 13.07 12.39
C VAL A 129 7.03 13.68 13.77
N ARG A 130 7.20 12.92 14.86
CA ARG A 130 7.05 13.44 16.25
C ARG A 130 8.03 14.58 16.55
N ASN A 131 9.20 14.55 15.96
CA ASN A 131 10.26 15.53 16.17
C ASN A 131 10.16 16.76 15.24
N LEU A 132 9.14 16.83 14.39
CA LEU A 132 8.89 18.03 13.59
C LEU A 132 8.26 19.14 14.44
N ASP A 133 8.81 20.35 14.34
CA ASP A 133 8.20 21.51 14.94
C ASP A 133 6.76 21.71 14.43
N GLY A 134 5.81 21.89 15.34
CA GLY A 134 4.39 22.05 15.02
C GLY A 134 3.60 20.75 14.94
N VAL A 135 4.18 19.58 15.26
CA VAL A 135 3.44 18.31 15.44
C VAL A 135 3.18 18.05 16.91
N THR A 136 1.94 17.69 17.23
CA THR A 136 1.54 17.13 18.52
C THR A 136 0.87 15.77 18.29
N LEU A 137 1.31 14.72 18.96
CA LEU A 137 0.73 13.38 18.91
C LEU A 137 0.04 13.05 20.23
N ARG A 138 -1.26 12.77 20.20
CA ARG A 138 -2.07 12.31 21.32
C ARG A 138 -2.47 10.85 21.11
N GLU A 139 -1.97 10.00 21.97
CA GLU A 139 -2.18 8.54 21.94
C GLU A 139 -3.23 8.10 22.97
N GLY A 140 -3.83 6.92 22.76
CA GLY A 140 -4.87 6.38 23.65
C GLY A 140 -6.17 7.18 23.62
N LEU A 141 -6.39 7.98 22.56
CA LEU A 141 -7.51 8.89 22.44
C LEU A 141 -8.28 8.62 21.14
N ARG A 142 -9.57 8.38 21.24
CA ARG A 142 -10.43 8.07 20.10
C ARG A 142 -11.29 9.27 19.75
N VAL A 143 -11.30 9.63 18.47
CA VAL A 143 -12.29 10.57 17.94
C VAL A 143 -13.65 9.88 17.84
N THR A 144 -14.67 10.51 18.42
CA THR A 144 -16.04 10.00 18.47
C THR A 144 -16.98 10.71 17.52
N GLU A 145 -16.77 12.03 17.28
CA GLU A 145 -17.66 12.87 16.50
C GLU A 145 -16.89 14.01 15.81
N LEU A 146 -17.43 14.51 14.69
CA LEU A 146 -16.99 15.72 14.01
C LEU A 146 -18.15 16.71 13.98
N GLN A 147 -17.96 17.86 14.61
CA GLN A 147 -18.96 18.93 14.64
C GLN A 147 -18.48 20.11 13.79
N PRO A 148 -19.30 20.62 12.85
CA PRO A 148 -19.00 21.88 12.17
C PRO A 148 -18.91 23.03 13.16
N ASP A 149 -17.94 23.93 12.96
CA ASP A 149 -17.80 25.17 13.73
C ASP A 149 -17.76 26.38 12.77
N ALA A 150 -17.84 27.59 13.31
CA ALA A 150 -17.91 28.83 12.55
C ALA A 150 -16.75 29.00 11.54
N HIS A 151 -15.58 28.46 11.85
CA HIS A 151 -14.36 28.60 11.03
C HIS A 151 -13.75 27.26 10.59
N GLY A 152 -14.41 26.13 10.84
CA GLY A 152 -13.90 24.81 10.51
C GLY A 152 -14.61 23.69 11.25
N TRP A 153 -13.90 22.99 12.11
CA TRP A 153 -14.35 21.78 12.78
C TRP A 153 -14.04 21.80 14.27
N ARG A 154 -14.87 21.11 15.02
CA ARG A 154 -14.60 20.69 16.38
C ARG A 154 -14.53 19.16 16.41
N VAL A 155 -13.36 18.62 16.69
CA VAL A 155 -13.11 17.17 16.79
C VAL A 155 -13.35 16.73 18.22
N ILE A 156 -14.36 15.89 18.45
CA ILE A 156 -14.74 15.41 19.78
C ILE A 156 -14.07 14.07 20.05
N CYS A 157 -13.53 13.93 21.27
CA CYS A 157 -12.82 12.73 21.71
C CYS A 157 -13.58 11.99 22.81
N ASP A 158 -13.24 10.73 23.08
CA ASP A 158 -13.87 9.87 24.07
C ASP A 158 -13.53 10.22 25.53
N ASP A 159 -12.54 11.10 25.77
CA ASP A 159 -12.26 11.70 27.06
C ASP A 159 -13.20 12.90 27.41
N GLY A 160 -14.11 13.23 26.51
CA GLY A 160 -15.01 14.39 26.60
C GLY A 160 -14.34 15.70 26.16
N GLY A 161 -13.07 15.67 25.78
CA GLY A 161 -12.36 16.83 25.24
C GLY A 161 -12.76 17.14 23.78
N SER A 162 -12.51 18.38 23.36
CA SER A 162 -12.68 18.81 21.98
C SER A 162 -11.47 19.59 21.47
N VAL A 163 -11.16 19.40 20.17
CA VAL A 163 -10.03 20.05 19.50
C VAL A 163 -10.56 20.86 18.31
N PRO A 164 -10.32 22.18 18.25
CA PRO A 164 -10.66 22.96 17.09
C PRO A 164 -9.71 22.66 15.93
N ALA A 165 -10.21 22.71 14.69
CA ALA A 165 -9.43 22.50 13.48
C ALA A 165 -9.97 23.27 12.30
N ASP A 166 -9.10 23.90 11.51
CA ASP A 166 -9.45 24.43 10.18
C ASP A 166 -9.62 23.29 9.17
N VAL A 167 -8.81 22.23 9.34
CA VAL A 167 -8.83 21.05 8.46
C VAL A 167 -8.77 19.76 9.30
N VAL A 168 -9.66 18.83 8.99
CA VAL A 168 -9.64 17.46 9.52
C VAL A 168 -9.26 16.49 8.42
N ILE A 169 -8.26 15.64 8.69
CA ILE A 169 -7.82 14.59 7.76
C ILE A 169 -8.09 13.23 8.40
N ASP A 170 -9.06 12.51 7.85
CA ASP A 170 -9.31 11.13 8.26
C ASP A 170 -8.31 10.17 7.61
N ALA A 171 -7.41 9.64 8.43
CA ALA A 171 -6.43 8.62 8.11
C ALA A 171 -6.61 7.37 9.00
N SER A 172 -7.81 7.17 9.56
CA SER A 172 -8.13 6.12 10.53
C SER A 172 -8.24 4.70 9.92
N GLY A 173 -8.00 4.57 8.60
CA GLY A 173 -7.88 3.30 7.92
C GLY A 173 -9.21 2.61 7.63
N ARG A 174 -9.18 1.27 7.52
CA ARG A 174 -10.36 0.45 7.16
C ARG A 174 -11.52 0.59 8.14
N GLY A 175 -11.24 0.92 9.39
CA GLY A 175 -12.23 1.13 10.45
C GLY A 175 -12.74 2.56 10.55
N SER A 176 -12.54 3.40 9.55
CA SER A 176 -13.00 4.80 9.54
C SER A 176 -14.50 4.92 9.83
N ARG A 177 -14.82 5.84 10.74
CA ARG A 177 -16.19 6.24 11.06
C ARG A 177 -16.70 7.42 10.19
N LEU A 178 -15.87 7.92 9.30
CA LEU A 178 -16.23 9.05 8.45
C LEU A 178 -17.56 8.87 7.69
N PRO A 179 -17.91 7.69 7.13
CA PRO A 179 -19.22 7.49 6.52
C PRO A 179 -20.39 7.76 7.48
N HIS A 180 -20.24 7.37 8.74
CA HIS A 180 -21.24 7.61 9.77
C HIS A 180 -21.34 9.09 10.12
N TRP A 181 -20.24 9.77 10.38
CA TRP A 181 -20.22 11.21 10.66
C TRP A 181 -20.79 12.05 9.51
N LEU A 182 -20.49 11.68 8.25
CA LEU A 182 -21.07 12.34 7.08
C LEU A 182 -22.60 12.16 7.02
N ALA A 183 -23.11 10.98 7.37
CA ALA A 183 -24.55 10.73 7.42
C ALA A 183 -25.24 11.56 8.52
N GLU A 184 -24.63 11.66 9.70
CA GLU A 184 -25.11 12.52 10.80
C GLU A 184 -25.14 14.00 10.41
N LEU A 185 -24.21 14.44 9.58
CA LEU A 185 -24.15 15.79 9.02
C LEU A 185 -25.12 16.01 7.82
N GLY A 186 -25.89 14.99 7.42
CA GLY A 186 -26.77 15.05 6.26
C GLY A 186 -26.03 15.12 4.92
N VAL A 187 -24.77 14.73 4.88
CA VAL A 187 -23.96 14.73 3.66
C VAL A 187 -24.21 13.45 2.86
N GLU A 188 -24.79 13.59 1.69
CA GLU A 188 -24.98 12.46 0.78
C GLU A 188 -23.64 12.02 0.15
N VAL A 189 -23.30 10.75 0.35
CA VAL A 189 -22.15 10.11 -0.27
C VAL A 189 -22.62 8.87 -1.03
N PRO A 190 -22.24 8.72 -2.31
CA PRO A 190 -22.58 7.50 -3.05
C PRO A 190 -21.98 6.26 -2.39
N GLU A 191 -22.72 5.14 -2.45
CA GLU A 191 -22.29 3.85 -1.92
C GLU A 191 -20.86 3.50 -2.34
N PRO A 192 -20.07 2.89 -1.45
CA PRO A 192 -18.71 2.48 -1.78
C PRO A 192 -18.70 1.38 -2.85
N LEU A 193 -17.65 1.35 -3.62
CA LEU A 193 -17.35 0.22 -4.50
C LEU A 193 -16.69 -0.88 -3.66
N LEU A 194 -17.16 -2.10 -3.82
CA LEU A 194 -16.67 -3.28 -3.13
C LEU A 194 -16.29 -4.37 -4.12
N VAL A 195 -15.12 -4.97 -3.91
CA VAL A 195 -14.68 -6.19 -4.60
C VAL A 195 -13.98 -7.07 -3.58
N ASP A 196 -14.49 -8.26 -3.37
CA ASP A 196 -13.91 -9.22 -2.44
C ASP A 196 -13.64 -10.55 -3.16
N ALA A 197 -12.37 -10.92 -3.22
CA ALA A 197 -11.90 -12.17 -3.81
C ALA A 197 -11.79 -13.30 -2.78
N ARG A 198 -12.22 -13.07 -1.54
CA ARG A 198 -12.04 -13.99 -0.42
C ARG A 198 -10.58 -14.43 -0.27
N LEU A 199 -9.67 -13.45 -0.41
CA LEU A 199 -8.24 -13.67 -0.25
C LEU A 199 -7.88 -13.83 1.23
N GLY A 200 -6.87 -14.62 1.52
CA GLY A 200 -6.29 -14.73 2.86
C GLY A 200 -4.79 -14.92 2.81
N TYR A 201 -4.13 -14.45 3.87
CA TYR A 201 -2.70 -14.57 4.09
C TYR A 201 -2.40 -15.37 5.34
N ALA A 202 -1.30 -16.11 5.29
CA ALA A 202 -0.56 -16.58 6.47
C ALA A 202 0.90 -16.14 6.29
N CYS A 203 1.50 -15.57 7.31
CA CYS A 203 2.89 -15.12 7.30
C CYS A 203 3.65 -15.76 8.45
N GLN A 204 4.79 -16.36 8.13
CA GLN A 204 5.76 -16.86 9.09
C GLN A 204 7.06 -16.07 8.93
N ALA A 205 7.59 -15.57 10.05
CA ALA A 205 8.95 -15.03 10.08
C ALA A 205 9.95 -16.17 10.21
N TYR A 206 11.10 -15.99 9.59
CA TYR A 206 12.23 -16.92 9.67
C TYR A 206 13.51 -16.16 9.92
N ARG A 207 14.53 -16.86 10.42
CA ARG A 207 15.89 -16.35 10.62
C ARG A 207 16.89 -17.22 9.85
N ALA A 208 17.84 -16.60 9.19
CA ALA A 208 18.97 -17.30 8.61
C ALA A 208 20.03 -17.59 9.67
N ASN A 209 20.47 -18.83 9.79
CA ASN A 209 21.61 -19.22 10.62
C ASN A 209 22.91 -19.02 9.82
N GLY A 210 23.47 -17.83 9.86
CA GLY A 210 24.62 -17.42 9.03
C GLY A 210 24.19 -16.75 7.71
N THR A 211 24.94 -16.99 6.63
CA THR A 211 24.64 -16.42 5.31
C THR A 211 23.35 -17.05 4.76
N PRO A 212 22.36 -16.25 4.35
CA PRO A 212 21.14 -16.79 3.76
C PRO A 212 21.46 -17.53 2.44
N PRO A 213 20.72 -18.58 2.07
CA PRO A 213 20.99 -19.38 0.88
C PRO A 213 20.78 -18.60 -0.42
N ILE A 214 20.01 -17.54 -0.39
CA ILE A 214 19.79 -16.58 -1.48
C ILE A 214 19.66 -15.16 -0.91
N GLU A 215 19.93 -14.15 -1.73
CA GLU A 215 19.85 -12.73 -1.34
C GLU A 215 18.67 -12.00 -2.01
N ILE A 216 17.95 -12.66 -2.91
CA ILE A 216 16.87 -12.09 -3.69
C ILE A 216 15.50 -12.49 -3.15
N GLY A 217 14.52 -11.60 -3.26
CA GLY A 217 13.14 -11.94 -2.99
C GLY A 217 12.58 -12.94 -4.01
N VAL A 218 11.66 -13.79 -3.58
CA VAL A 218 10.97 -14.78 -4.43
C VAL A 218 9.48 -14.57 -4.35
N MET A 219 8.81 -14.43 -5.50
CA MET A 219 7.36 -14.34 -5.62
C MET A 219 6.84 -15.44 -6.54
N ILE A 220 5.84 -16.18 -6.07
CA ILE A 220 5.04 -17.11 -6.87
C ILE A 220 3.62 -16.56 -6.86
N GLN A 221 3.16 -16.04 -7.99
CA GLN A 221 1.86 -15.38 -8.09
C GLN A 221 0.73 -16.40 -7.99
N ALA A 222 -0.27 -16.09 -7.16
CA ALA A 222 -1.52 -16.83 -7.17
C ALA A 222 -2.28 -16.56 -8.47
N THR A 223 -2.64 -17.59 -9.21
CA THR A 223 -3.39 -17.50 -10.46
C THR A 223 -4.82 -18.00 -10.27
N PRO A 224 -5.76 -17.69 -11.17
CA PRO A 224 -7.12 -18.25 -11.10
C PRO A 224 -7.14 -19.79 -11.08
N GLN A 225 -6.15 -20.45 -11.70
CA GLN A 225 -6.03 -21.91 -11.78
C GLN A 225 -5.50 -22.49 -10.47
N THR A 226 -4.40 -21.93 -9.96
CA THR A 226 -3.79 -22.44 -8.72
C THR A 226 -4.55 -21.99 -7.48
N GLY A 227 -5.08 -20.75 -7.48
CA GLY A 227 -5.67 -20.08 -6.32
C GLY A 227 -4.70 -19.97 -5.14
N ARG A 228 -3.41 -20.26 -5.34
CA ARG A 228 -2.34 -20.26 -4.35
C ARG A 228 -1.12 -19.55 -4.89
N GLY A 229 -0.45 -18.81 -4.04
CA GLY A 229 0.81 -18.15 -4.31
C GLY A 229 1.57 -17.92 -3.00
N ALA A 230 2.77 -17.40 -3.11
CA ALA A 230 3.57 -17.01 -1.95
C ALA A 230 4.58 -15.94 -2.30
N LEU A 231 5.10 -15.28 -1.27
CA LEU A 231 6.15 -14.27 -1.33
C LEU A 231 7.14 -14.55 -0.21
N ALA A 232 8.43 -14.54 -0.51
CA ALA A 232 9.50 -14.56 0.47
C ALA A 232 10.39 -13.33 0.26
N LEU A 233 10.56 -12.52 1.30
CA LEU A 233 11.39 -11.32 1.27
C LEU A 233 12.35 -11.29 2.45
N PRO A 234 13.65 -10.97 2.22
CA PRO A 234 14.56 -10.65 3.29
C PRO A 234 14.16 -9.30 3.91
N VAL A 235 14.31 -9.17 5.22
CA VAL A 235 14.09 -7.95 5.99
C VAL A 235 15.24 -7.73 6.94
N GLU A 236 15.15 -6.72 7.80
CA GLU A 236 16.19 -6.39 8.78
C GLU A 236 16.60 -7.57 9.65
N ASP A 237 17.78 -7.49 10.24
CA ASP A 237 18.36 -8.44 11.22
C ASP A 237 18.51 -9.88 10.70
N GLY A 238 18.69 -10.07 9.39
CA GLY A 238 18.82 -11.39 8.78
C GLY A 238 17.52 -12.20 8.80
N HIS A 239 16.38 -11.55 9.04
CA HIS A 239 15.09 -12.21 8.99
C HIS A 239 14.53 -12.29 7.57
N TRP A 240 13.63 -13.23 7.39
CA TRP A 240 12.82 -13.41 6.20
C TRP A 240 11.34 -13.43 6.56
N LEU A 241 10.51 -12.78 5.77
CA LEU A 241 9.06 -12.94 5.85
C LEU A 241 8.58 -13.80 4.70
N VAL A 242 8.03 -14.98 5.03
CA VAL A 242 7.43 -15.89 4.06
C VAL A 242 5.91 -15.83 4.21
N VAL A 243 5.23 -15.47 3.13
CA VAL A 243 3.78 -15.27 3.09
C VAL A 243 3.15 -16.22 2.12
N ALA A 244 2.27 -17.08 2.62
CA ALA A 244 1.34 -17.87 1.83
C ALA A 244 0.10 -17.03 1.50
N VAL A 245 -0.36 -17.08 0.26
CA VAL A 245 -1.49 -16.31 -0.28
C VAL A 245 -2.48 -17.27 -0.91
N GLY A 246 -3.75 -17.24 -0.49
CA GLY A 246 -4.76 -18.15 -1.04
C GLY A 246 -6.13 -17.49 -1.22
N TYR A 247 -6.83 -17.90 -2.26
CA TYR A 247 -8.16 -17.42 -2.64
C TYR A 247 -9.26 -18.43 -2.32
N GLY A 248 -10.41 -17.93 -1.88
CA GLY A 248 -11.59 -18.77 -1.59
C GLY A 248 -11.31 -19.82 -0.53
N ASP A 249 -11.51 -21.08 -0.85
CA ASP A 249 -11.31 -22.21 0.06
C ASP A 249 -9.86 -22.68 0.13
N ARG A 250 -8.97 -22.08 -0.68
CA ARG A 250 -7.52 -22.34 -0.67
C ARG A 250 -6.74 -21.38 0.23
N ARG A 251 -7.42 -20.67 1.13
CA ARG A 251 -6.76 -19.74 2.07
C ARG A 251 -5.91 -20.53 3.08
N PRO A 252 -4.65 -20.08 3.31
CA PRO A 252 -3.77 -20.74 4.27
C PRO A 252 -4.30 -20.60 5.69
N THR A 253 -3.90 -21.52 6.57
CA THR A 253 -4.31 -21.54 7.99
C THR A 253 -3.18 -21.08 8.90
N ARG A 254 -3.41 -21.14 10.21
CA ARG A 254 -2.41 -20.80 11.24
C ARG A 254 -1.57 -22.02 11.64
N ASP A 255 -1.95 -23.21 11.24
CA ASP A 255 -1.22 -24.43 11.58
C ASP A 255 0.12 -24.46 10.83
N PRO A 256 1.26 -24.65 11.50
CA PRO A 256 2.58 -24.65 10.85
C PRO A 256 2.74 -25.79 9.85
N THR A 257 2.17 -26.97 10.13
CA THR A 257 2.27 -28.12 9.24
C THR A 257 1.48 -27.89 7.96
N GLU A 258 0.27 -27.32 8.09
CA GLU A 258 -0.54 -26.96 6.91
C GLU A 258 0.10 -25.79 6.13
N PHE A 259 0.80 -24.88 6.81
CA PHE A 259 1.58 -23.82 6.16
C PHE A 259 2.70 -24.40 5.29
N ASP A 260 3.48 -25.34 5.81
CA ASP A 260 4.54 -26.02 5.06
C ASP A 260 3.97 -26.83 3.88
N GLN A 261 2.87 -27.55 4.09
CA GLN A 261 2.16 -28.25 3.01
C GLN A 261 1.64 -27.29 1.93
N PHE A 262 1.18 -26.11 2.35
CA PHE A 262 0.75 -25.09 1.41
C PHE A 262 1.91 -24.61 0.53
N LEU A 263 3.08 -24.35 1.11
CA LEU A 263 4.27 -23.95 0.37
C LEU A 263 4.77 -25.05 -0.58
N ALA A 264 4.73 -26.30 -0.12
CA ALA A 264 5.11 -27.47 -0.93
C ALA A 264 4.18 -27.72 -2.14
N ALA A 265 2.92 -27.25 -2.05
CA ALA A 265 1.92 -27.36 -3.12
C ALA A 265 1.95 -26.20 -4.14
N LEU A 266 2.94 -25.30 -4.08
CA LEU A 266 3.13 -24.23 -5.05
C LEU A 266 3.67 -24.77 -6.38
N PRO A 267 3.48 -24.03 -7.51
CA PRO A 267 3.98 -24.46 -8.82
C PRO A 267 5.50 -24.59 -8.94
N ASP A 268 6.25 -23.87 -8.10
CA ASP A 268 7.71 -24.00 -7.99
C ASP A 268 8.11 -24.17 -6.53
N PRO A 269 9.06 -25.08 -6.20
CA PRO A 269 9.40 -25.40 -4.82
C PRO A 269 10.29 -24.35 -4.12
N ALA A 270 10.76 -23.30 -4.82
CA ALA A 270 11.78 -22.36 -4.32
C ALA A 270 11.47 -21.79 -2.93
N ILE A 271 10.21 -21.39 -2.65
CA ILE A 271 9.84 -20.82 -1.36
C ILE A 271 9.79 -21.90 -0.27
N ALA A 272 9.31 -23.10 -0.58
CA ALA A 272 9.35 -24.22 0.36
C ALA A 272 10.78 -24.64 0.69
N GLU A 273 11.66 -24.72 -0.31
CA GLU A 273 13.08 -25.05 -0.15
C GLU A 273 13.82 -23.97 0.64
N LEU A 274 13.51 -22.69 0.43
CA LEU A 274 14.04 -21.58 1.23
C LEU A 274 13.58 -21.71 2.70
N ALA A 275 12.29 -21.89 2.95
CA ALA A 275 11.75 -22.01 4.30
C ALA A 275 12.37 -23.19 5.09
N GLN A 276 12.64 -24.32 4.43
CA GLN A 276 13.30 -25.47 5.05
C GLN A 276 14.78 -25.24 5.46
N GLN A 277 15.44 -24.23 4.91
CA GLN A 277 16.82 -23.85 5.22
C GLN A 277 16.92 -22.71 6.24
N LEU A 278 15.78 -22.20 6.68
CA LEU A 278 15.68 -21.11 7.65
C LEU A 278 15.00 -21.62 8.94
N GLU A 279 15.31 -20.95 10.04
CA GLU A 279 14.68 -21.27 11.34
C GLU A 279 13.39 -20.44 11.53
N PRO A 280 12.22 -21.07 11.78
CA PRO A 280 10.98 -20.33 12.00
C PRO A 280 11.04 -19.54 13.32
N VAL A 281 10.54 -18.30 13.31
CA VAL A 281 10.50 -17.38 14.45
C VAL A 281 9.06 -17.02 14.78
N GLY A 282 8.62 -17.35 15.99
CA GLY A 282 7.27 -17.05 16.48
C GLY A 282 6.17 -17.85 15.72
N ASP A 283 4.94 -17.40 15.85
CA ASP A 283 3.76 -18.08 15.33
C ASP A 283 3.38 -17.60 13.92
N VAL A 284 2.71 -18.48 13.15
CA VAL A 284 2.09 -18.12 11.87
C VAL A 284 0.98 -17.09 12.09
N ALA A 285 1.15 -15.90 11.52
CA ALA A 285 0.20 -14.79 11.61
C ALA A 285 -0.75 -14.79 10.41
N ILE A 286 -2.06 -14.83 10.65
CA ILE A 286 -3.07 -14.80 9.59
C ILE A 286 -3.67 -13.40 9.39
N HIS A 287 -4.05 -13.08 8.15
CA HIS A 287 -4.79 -11.87 7.81
C HIS A 287 -5.90 -12.18 6.80
N ARG A 288 -7.13 -11.68 7.07
CA ARG A 288 -8.34 -11.98 6.29
C ARG A 288 -9.10 -10.73 5.81
N GLN A 289 -8.73 -9.54 6.30
CA GLN A 289 -9.37 -8.28 5.91
C GLN A 289 -8.75 -7.74 4.61
N THR A 290 -8.97 -8.43 3.52
CA THR A 290 -8.30 -8.21 2.24
C THR A 290 -9.19 -7.63 1.15
N GLY A 291 -10.52 -7.58 1.34
CA GLY A 291 -11.46 -7.05 0.36
C GLY A 291 -11.12 -5.60 -0.04
N ASN A 292 -11.25 -5.29 -1.31
CA ASN A 292 -11.09 -3.93 -1.81
C ASN A 292 -12.35 -3.13 -1.51
N ARG A 293 -12.18 -1.92 -0.94
CA ARG A 293 -13.25 -0.97 -0.69
C ARG A 293 -12.82 0.42 -1.10
N ARG A 294 -13.66 1.11 -1.88
CA ARG A 294 -13.39 2.48 -2.30
C ARG A 294 -14.60 3.36 -2.06
N HIS A 295 -14.46 4.34 -1.19
CA HIS A 295 -15.45 5.39 -1.00
C HIS A 295 -15.41 6.38 -2.17
N ARG A 296 -16.58 6.94 -2.52
CA ARG A 296 -16.71 7.86 -3.65
C ARG A 296 -16.88 9.30 -3.21
N TYR A 297 -16.17 9.70 -2.14
CA TYR A 297 -16.26 11.03 -1.52
C TYR A 297 -16.11 12.19 -2.52
N GLY A 298 -15.18 12.08 -3.46
CA GLY A 298 -14.99 13.08 -4.52
C GLY A 298 -16.20 13.27 -5.45
N ARG A 299 -17.22 12.39 -5.40
CA ARG A 299 -18.48 12.52 -6.14
C ARG A 299 -19.61 13.18 -5.34
N SER A 300 -19.43 13.36 -4.03
CA SER A 300 -20.41 14.10 -3.23
C SER A 300 -20.51 15.54 -3.73
N ARG A 301 -21.73 16.05 -3.86
CA ARG A 301 -21.99 17.46 -4.22
C ARG A 301 -21.90 18.38 -3.02
N SER A 302 -22.17 17.85 -1.85
CA SER A 302 -22.19 18.53 -0.55
C SER A 302 -20.98 18.17 0.32
N TRP A 303 -19.83 17.84 -0.29
CA TRP A 303 -18.61 17.53 0.48
C TRP A 303 -18.21 18.70 1.37
N PRO A 304 -18.04 18.51 2.69
CA PRO A 304 -17.78 19.59 3.63
C PRO A 304 -16.40 20.24 3.38
N ALA A 305 -16.36 21.55 3.54
CA ALA A 305 -15.10 22.31 3.54
C ALA A 305 -14.23 21.88 4.73
N GLY A 306 -12.91 21.95 4.61
CA GLY A 306 -11.98 21.58 5.68
C GLY A 306 -11.91 20.07 5.99
N LEU A 307 -12.57 19.19 5.24
CA LEU A 307 -12.55 17.75 5.48
C LEU A 307 -11.84 16.99 4.36
N LEU A 308 -10.97 16.03 4.72
CA LEU A 308 -10.27 15.15 3.79
C LEU A 308 -10.24 13.70 4.31
N ALA A 309 -10.18 12.74 3.40
CA ALA A 309 -9.98 11.32 3.69
C ALA A 309 -8.83 10.77 2.85
N VAL A 310 -7.91 10.02 3.47
CA VAL A 310 -6.71 9.47 2.84
C VAL A 310 -6.47 8.00 3.20
N GLY A 311 -5.58 7.35 2.47
CA GLY A 311 -5.20 5.95 2.71
C GLY A 311 -6.41 5.03 2.70
N ASP A 312 -6.43 4.04 3.59
CA ASP A 312 -7.49 3.03 3.67
C ASP A 312 -8.84 3.58 4.16
N ALA A 313 -8.89 4.78 4.75
CA ALA A 313 -10.13 5.48 5.07
C ALA A 313 -10.86 5.95 3.80
N TYR A 314 -10.12 6.22 2.73
CA TYR A 314 -10.66 6.53 1.41
C TYR A 314 -10.74 5.30 0.50
N CYS A 315 -9.62 4.57 0.33
CA CYS A 315 -9.51 3.44 -0.58
C CYS A 315 -8.61 2.35 -0.01
N ALA A 316 -9.21 1.28 0.43
CA ALA A 316 -8.50 0.10 0.92
C ALA A 316 -8.35 -0.92 -0.21
N PHE A 317 -7.13 -1.37 -0.44
CA PHE A 317 -6.79 -2.35 -1.47
C PHE A 317 -6.57 -3.74 -0.88
N ASN A 318 -6.69 -4.75 -1.73
CA ASN A 318 -6.06 -6.04 -1.51
C ASN A 318 -4.53 -5.84 -1.34
N PRO A 319 -3.93 -6.25 -0.21
CA PRO A 319 -2.52 -5.98 0.08
C PRO A 319 -1.53 -6.62 -0.88
N VAL A 320 -1.91 -7.67 -1.63
CA VAL A 320 -1.00 -8.43 -2.51
C VAL A 320 -0.24 -7.56 -3.53
N PHE A 321 -0.80 -6.41 -3.89
CA PHE A 321 -0.19 -5.51 -4.87
C PHE A 321 0.76 -4.47 -4.25
N GLY A 322 0.88 -4.40 -2.92
CA GLY A 322 1.81 -3.51 -2.22
C GLY A 322 1.59 -2.01 -2.43
N GLN A 323 0.44 -1.57 -2.94
CA GLN A 323 0.24 -0.19 -3.41
C GLN A 323 -0.25 0.78 -2.34
N GLY A 324 -0.84 0.30 -1.23
CA GLY A 324 -1.54 1.15 -0.25
C GLY A 324 -0.67 2.25 0.35
N ILE A 325 0.54 1.93 0.79
CA ILE A 325 1.47 2.90 1.39
C ILE A 325 1.91 3.95 0.36
N THR A 326 2.22 3.50 -0.85
CA THR A 326 2.62 4.38 -1.97
C THR A 326 1.51 5.38 -2.32
N VAL A 327 0.27 4.90 -2.38
CA VAL A 327 -0.90 5.77 -2.62
C VAL A 327 -1.04 6.80 -1.50
N ALA A 328 -0.93 6.40 -0.23
CA ALA A 328 -1.01 7.31 0.92
C ALA A 328 0.08 8.39 0.89
N ALA A 329 1.32 8.03 0.59
CA ALA A 329 2.42 9.00 0.46
C ALA A 329 2.19 9.98 -0.71
N CYS A 330 1.71 9.51 -1.86
CA CYS A 330 1.37 10.37 -2.99
C CYS A 330 0.18 11.30 -2.69
N GLN A 331 -0.82 10.82 -1.93
CA GLN A 331 -1.94 11.65 -1.47
C GLN A 331 -1.45 12.77 -0.53
N ALA A 332 -0.53 12.46 0.38
CA ALA A 332 0.06 13.44 1.30
C ALA A 332 0.83 14.54 0.56
N LEU A 333 1.54 14.22 -0.53
CA LEU A 333 2.18 15.25 -1.37
C LEU A 333 1.17 16.24 -1.96
N LEU A 334 -0.01 15.75 -2.39
CA LEU A 334 -1.08 16.63 -2.89
C LEU A 334 -1.65 17.52 -1.80
N ILE A 335 -1.75 17.02 -0.56
CA ILE A 335 -2.17 17.81 0.61
C ILE A 335 -1.15 18.91 0.88
N ARG A 336 0.15 18.56 0.95
CA ARG A 336 1.22 19.54 1.15
C ARG A 336 1.13 20.68 0.14
N ASP A 337 1.04 20.34 -1.14
CA ASP A 337 1.05 21.34 -2.21
C ASP A 337 -0.22 22.21 -2.19
N ALA A 338 -1.37 21.65 -1.81
CA ALA A 338 -2.62 22.41 -1.67
C ALA A 338 -2.60 23.36 -0.46
N LEU A 339 -2.13 22.89 0.71
CA LEU A 339 -2.05 23.70 1.92
C LEU A 339 -1.02 24.84 1.77
N LYS A 340 0.12 24.61 1.11
CA LYS A 340 1.08 25.67 0.79
C LYS A 340 0.47 26.78 -0.05
N HIS A 341 -0.37 26.43 -1.01
CA HIS A 341 -1.02 27.40 -1.89
C HIS A 341 -2.07 28.24 -1.14
N ASP A 342 -2.77 27.64 -0.17
CA ASP A 342 -3.79 28.33 0.63
C ASP A 342 -3.19 29.19 1.73
N SER A 343 -2.05 28.81 2.30
CA SER A 343 -1.34 29.61 3.33
C SER A 343 -0.88 30.98 2.82
N SER A 344 -0.80 31.17 1.50
CA SER A 344 -0.47 32.46 0.86
C SER A 344 -1.66 33.40 0.72
N ARG A 345 -2.89 33.00 1.05
CA ARG A 345 -4.09 33.84 0.96
C ARG A 345 -4.25 34.74 2.19
N ALA A 346 -4.42 36.02 1.98
CA ALA A 346 -4.56 37.02 3.04
C ALA A 346 -5.92 36.97 3.77
N GLU A 347 -6.97 36.47 3.11
CA GLU A 347 -8.30 36.27 3.69
C GLU A 347 -8.66 34.77 3.67
N ARG A 348 -8.79 34.16 4.84
CA ARG A 348 -9.10 32.73 4.98
C ARG A 348 -10.59 32.55 5.25
N GLY A 349 -11.31 32.06 4.23
CA GLY A 349 -12.57 31.33 4.45
C GLY A 349 -12.28 29.84 4.69
N PRO A 350 -13.31 29.00 4.96
CA PRO A 350 -13.15 27.53 5.08
C PRO A 350 -12.44 26.97 3.84
N LEU A 351 -11.41 26.13 4.05
CA LEU A 351 -10.65 25.52 2.95
C LEU A 351 -11.55 24.66 2.05
N GLU A 352 -11.69 25.00 0.78
CA GLU A 352 -12.47 24.26 -0.19
C GLU A 352 -11.76 22.93 -0.54
N THR A 353 -12.05 21.89 0.22
CA THR A 353 -11.39 20.58 0.11
C THR A 353 -12.00 19.64 -0.92
N ARG A 354 -13.19 19.93 -1.47
CA ARG A 354 -13.88 19.04 -2.41
C ARG A 354 -13.04 18.75 -3.67
N ARG A 355 -12.41 19.79 -4.24
CA ARG A 355 -11.54 19.62 -5.41
C ARG A 355 -10.29 18.82 -5.07
N LEU A 356 -9.71 19.08 -3.89
CA LEU A 356 -8.56 18.35 -3.38
C LEU A 356 -8.91 16.88 -3.13
N GLN A 357 -10.08 16.60 -2.51
CA GLN A 357 -10.54 15.22 -2.29
C GLN A 357 -10.71 14.43 -3.60
N ARG A 358 -11.13 15.07 -4.69
CA ARG A 358 -11.16 14.42 -6.02
C ARG A 358 -9.75 14.09 -6.53
N ARG A 359 -8.80 15.01 -6.37
CA ARG A 359 -7.39 14.79 -6.76
C ARG A 359 -6.75 13.67 -5.94
N ILE A 360 -6.98 13.66 -4.61
CA ILE A 360 -6.58 12.59 -3.69
C ILE A 360 -7.16 11.26 -4.17
N GLY A 361 -8.45 11.26 -4.55
CA GLY A 361 -9.12 10.08 -5.08
C GLY A 361 -8.53 9.55 -6.39
N ALA A 362 -8.10 10.44 -7.27
CA ALA A 362 -7.52 10.07 -8.57
C ALA A 362 -6.19 9.31 -8.45
N VAL A 363 -5.41 9.55 -7.38
CA VAL A 363 -4.19 8.75 -7.09
C VAL A 363 -4.51 7.26 -6.96
N ALA A 364 -5.68 6.93 -6.43
CA ALA A 364 -6.11 5.54 -6.24
C ALA A 364 -6.77 4.91 -7.47
N ASP A 365 -7.01 5.64 -8.57
CA ASP A 365 -7.76 5.13 -9.73
C ASP A 365 -7.11 3.92 -10.37
N PHE A 366 -5.84 4.03 -10.72
CA PHE A 366 -5.11 2.95 -11.37
C PHE A 366 -4.81 1.79 -10.41
N PRO A 367 -4.29 2.00 -9.18
CA PRO A 367 -4.19 0.96 -8.17
C PRO A 367 -5.48 0.17 -7.94
N TRP A 368 -6.61 0.85 -7.85
CA TRP A 368 -7.92 0.22 -7.76
C TRP A 368 -8.22 -0.66 -8.97
N GLN A 369 -7.98 -0.14 -10.17
CA GLN A 369 -8.24 -0.88 -11.40
C GLN A 369 -7.39 -2.15 -11.48
N VAL A 370 -6.11 -2.09 -11.15
CA VAL A 370 -5.21 -3.25 -11.15
C VAL A 370 -5.69 -4.29 -10.14
N ALA A 371 -5.85 -3.89 -8.88
CA ALA A 371 -6.23 -4.80 -7.81
C ALA A 371 -7.58 -5.51 -8.10
N THR A 372 -8.60 -4.74 -8.50
CA THR A 372 -9.92 -5.32 -8.76
C THR A 372 -9.99 -6.10 -10.07
N THR A 373 -9.18 -5.77 -11.09
CA THR A 373 -9.12 -6.54 -12.34
C THR A 373 -8.57 -7.94 -12.07
N GLU A 374 -7.50 -8.05 -11.31
CA GLU A 374 -6.90 -9.34 -10.96
C GLU A 374 -7.81 -10.13 -9.99
N ASP A 375 -8.32 -9.50 -8.95
CA ASP A 375 -9.21 -10.17 -7.99
C ASP A 375 -10.46 -10.76 -8.67
N LEU A 376 -11.09 -10.02 -9.59
CA LEU A 376 -12.27 -10.46 -10.32
C LEU A 376 -12.01 -11.57 -11.37
N ARG A 377 -10.77 -12.01 -11.53
CA ARG A 377 -10.43 -13.21 -12.32
C ARG A 377 -10.63 -14.51 -11.53
N HIS A 378 -10.58 -14.42 -10.19
CA HIS A 378 -10.74 -15.59 -9.33
C HIS A 378 -12.22 -15.97 -9.17
N PRO A 379 -12.57 -17.28 -9.26
CA PRO A 379 -13.96 -17.74 -9.16
C PRO A 379 -14.66 -17.40 -7.85
N SER A 380 -13.89 -17.24 -6.75
CA SER A 380 -14.41 -16.90 -5.42
C SER A 380 -14.80 -15.42 -5.27
N SER A 381 -14.55 -14.60 -6.29
CA SER A 381 -14.70 -13.15 -6.19
C SER A 381 -16.15 -12.71 -6.30
N SER A 382 -16.49 -11.71 -5.49
CA SER A 382 -17.73 -10.95 -5.57
C SER A 382 -17.43 -9.51 -6.01
N GLY A 383 -18.35 -8.93 -6.77
CA GLY A 383 -18.24 -7.56 -7.28
C GLY A 383 -18.63 -7.44 -8.74
N SER A 384 -18.72 -6.20 -9.24
CA SER A 384 -19.06 -5.91 -10.63
C SER A 384 -17.81 -5.78 -11.48
N ARG A 385 -17.80 -6.44 -12.64
CA ARG A 385 -16.72 -6.38 -13.64
C ARG A 385 -17.18 -5.66 -14.92
N PRO A 386 -16.96 -4.34 -15.04
CA PRO A 386 -17.30 -3.58 -16.25
C PRO A 386 -16.62 -4.13 -17.50
N ARG A 387 -17.26 -3.97 -18.67
CA ARG A 387 -16.70 -4.44 -19.96
C ARG A 387 -15.31 -3.87 -20.23
N VAL A 388 -15.09 -2.58 -19.94
CA VAL A 388 -13.79 -1.93 -20.10
C VAL A 388 -12.71 -2.61 -19.25
N GLN A 389 -13.02 -3.00 -18.01
CA GLN A 389 -12.09 -3.71 -17.14
C GLN A 389 -11.77 -5.12 -17.66
N ARG A 390 -12.72 -5.80 -18.30
CA ARG A 390 -12.46 -7.08 -18.97
C ARG A 390 -11.47 -6.94 -20.12
N LEU A 391 -11.66 -5.92 -20.97
CA LEU A 391 -10.76 -5.64 -22.11
C LEU A 391 -9.37 -5.25 -21.61
N PHE A 392 -9.30 -4.41 -20.58
CA PHE A 392 -8.03 -4.07 -19.93
C PHE A 392 -7.32 -5.31 -19.38
N GLY A 393 -8.03 -6.21 -18.71
CA GLY A 393 -7.48 -7.47 -18.19
C GLY A 393 -6.95 -8.39 -19.33
N LEU A 394 -7.64 -8.50 -20.46
CA LEU A 394 -7.15 -9.26 -21.61
C LEU A 394 -5.86 -8.67 -22.18
N TRP A 395 -5.79 -7.35 -22.26
CA TRP A 395 -4.59 -6.67 -22.75
C TRP A 395 -3.40 -6.82 -21.79
N THR A 396 -3.60 -6.61 -20.48
CA THR A 396 -2.53 -6.80 -19.47
C THR A 396 -2.07 -8.25 -19.40
N THR A 397 -2.97 -9.23 -19.61
CA THR A 397 -2.62 -10.64 -19.79
C THR A 397 -1.67 -10.85 -20.95
N GLN A 398 -1.94 -10.24 -22.11
CA GLN A 398 -1.06 -10.34 -23.26
C GLN A 398 0.33 -9.72 -23.01
N LEU A 399 0.38 -8.58 -22.31
CA LEU A 399 1.66 -7.97 -21.91
C LEU A 399 2.44 -8.85 -20.93
N ALA A 400 1.74 -9.48 -19.97
CA ALA A 400 2.36 -10.42 -19.03
C ALA A 400 2.97 -11.64 -19.74
N ARG A 401 2.28 -12.18 -20.77
CA ARG A 401 2.83 -13.25 -21.63
C ARG A 401 4.10 -12.79 -22.35
N LEU A 402 4.06 -11.62 -22.98
CA LEU A 402 5.24 -11.07 -23.67
C LEU A 402 6.43 -10.91 -22.71
N ALA A 403 6.20 -10.38 -21.52
CA ALA A 403 7.26 -10.21 -20.50
C ALA A 403 7.85 -11.56 -20.06
N ALA A 404 7.02 -12.58 -19.82
CA ALA A 404 7.45 -13.93 -19.48
C ALA A 404 8.22 -14.64 -20.61
N HIS A 405 8.06 -14.17 -21.85
CA HIS A 405 8.78 -14.66 -23.04
C HIS A 405 9.87 -13.67 -23.50
N GLY A 406 10.44 -12.88 -22.60
CA GLY A 406 11.64 -12.08 -22.83
C GLY A 406 11.42 -10.73 -23.54
N ASP A 407 10.17 -10.30 -23.80
CA ASP A 407 9.95 -8.96 -24.36
C ASP A 407 10.28 -7.87 -23.33
N ARG A 408 11.45 -7.24 -23.50
CA ARG A 408 11.95 -6.18 -22.63
C ARG A 408 11.01 -4.98 -22.55
N GLY A 409 10.35 -4.63 -23.67
CA GLY A 409 9.44 -3.48 -23.73
C GLY A 409 8.21 -3.71 -22.86
N ALA A 410 7.60 -4.90 -22.95
CA ALA A 410 6.44 -5.29 -22.14
C ALA A 410 6.80 -5.35 -20.64
N TYR A 411 7.97 -5.94 -20.31
CA TYR A 411 8.45 -5.98 -18.92
C TYR A 411 8.68 -4.58 -18.33
N LEU A 412 9.40 -3.70 -19.01
CA LEU A 412 9.68 -2.35 -18.52
C LEU A 412 8.43 -1.48 -18.45
N ALA A 413 7.49 -1.63 -19.39
CA ALA A 413 6.21 -0.93 -19.32
C ALA A 413 5.40 -1.37 -18.10
N PHE A 414 5.34 -2.70 -17.85
CA PHE A 414 4.74 -3.25 -16.65
C PHE A 414 5.41 -2.70 -15.38
N ALA A 415 6.74 -2.78 -15.26
CA ALA A 415 7.49 -2.31 -14.09
C ALA A 415 7.25 -0.82 -13.82
N ARG A 416 7.30 0.04 -14.85
CA ARG A 416 7.06 1.48 -14.72
C ARG A 416 5.66 1.80 -14.18
N VAL A 417 4.66 1.13 -14.71
CA VAL A 417 3.27 1.38 -14.32
C VAL A 417 2.98 0.76 -12.95
N TYR A 418 3.50 -0.44 -12.66
CA TYR A 418 3.37 -1.10 -11.35
C TYR A 418 3.96 -0.24 -10.23
N HIS A 419 5.14 0.34 -10.44
CA HIS A 419 5.80 1.25 -9.49
C HIS A 419 5.24 2.67 -9.49
N LEU A 420 4.14 2.94 -10.20
CA LEU A 420 3.50 4.25 -10.34
C LEU A 420 4.45 5.35 -10.89
N MET A 421 5.47 4.95 -11.66
CA MET A 421 6.44 5.85 -12.28
C MET A 421 6.00 6.35 -13.65
N ALA A 422 4.96 5.75 -14.23
CA ALA A 422 4.37 6.17 -15.49
C ALA A 422 2.85 6.09 -15.44
N ALA A 423 2.19 6.87 -16.29
CA ALA A 423 0.75 6.81 -16.46
C ALA A 423 0.34 5.46 -17.09
N PRO A 424 -0.86 4.93 -16.75
CA PRO A 424 -1.39 3.68 -17.32
C PRO A 424 -1.44 3.66 -18.86
N ALA A 425 -1.55 4.84 -19.49
CA ALA A 425 -1.52 4.98 -20.95
C ALA A 425 -0.24 4.40 -21.59
N MET A 426 0.86 4.29 -20.84
CA MET A 426 2.08 3.64 -21.31
C MET A 426 1.88 2.19 -21.70
N LEU A 427 0.95 1.47 -21.05
CA LEU A 427 0.61 0.08 -21.43
C LEU A 427 -0.01 -0.03 -22.83
N PHE A 428 -0.45 1.07 -23.41
CA PHE A 428 -1.03 1.14 -24.77
C PHE A 428 -0.06 1.77 -25.77
N HIS A 429 1.23 1.84 -25.45
CA HIS A 429 2.23 2.36 -26.40
C HIS A 429 2.26 1.53 -27.68
N PRO A 430 2.33 2.14 -28.89
CA PRO A 430 2.28 1.41 -30.16
C PRO A 430 3.31 0.28 -30.30
N SER A 431 4.51 0.42 -29.71
CA SER A 431 5.51 -0.64 -29.73
C SER A 431 5.04 -1.93 -29.06
N LEU A 432 4.23 -1.85 -27.99
CA LEU A 432 3.68 -3.02 -27.32
C LEU A 432 2.61 -3.71 -28.17
N ALA A 433 1.79 -2.94 -28.87
CA ALA A 433 0.85 -3.48 -29.84
C ALA A 433 1.58 -4.18 -31.01
N PHE A 434 2.67 -3.59 -31.50
CA PHE A 434 3.52 -4.22 -32.51
C PHE A 434 4.14 -5.53 -32.02
N SER A 435 4.69 -5.56 -30.78
CA SER A 435 5.19 -6.80 -30.16
C SER A 435 4.10 -7.85 -30.05
N ALA A 436 2.89 -7.48 -29.63
CA ALA A 436 1.76 -8.39 -29.54
C ALA A 436 1.35 -8.96 -30.91
N CYS A 437 1.25 -8.11 -31.94
CA CYS A 437 0.94 -8.54 -33.30
C CYS A 437 2.05 -9.46 -33.88
N ARG A 438 3.30 -9.10 -33.66
CA ARG A 438 4.45 -9.95 -34.09
C ARG A 438 4.40 -11.34 -33.43
N ALA A 439 4.11 -11.40 -32.12
CA ALA A 439 3.97 -12.66 -31.39
C ALA A 439 2.77 -13.48 -31.90
N ALA A 440 1.67 -12.84 -32.26
CA ALA A 440 0.51 -13.52 -32.82
C ALA A 440 0.79 -14.15 -34.20
N VAL A 441 1.64 -13.51 -35.03
CA VAL A 441 1.98 -14.00 -36.39
C VAL A 441 3.14 -15.02 -36.35
N ARG A 442 4.18 -14.77 -35.54
CA ARG A 442 5.42 -15.57 -35.55
C ARG A 442 5.51 -16.60 -34.44
N GLY A 443 4.53 -16.62 -33.52
CA GLY A 443 4.60 -17.36 -32.26
C GLY A 443 5.33 -16.57 -31.17
N MET A 444 5.10 -17.00 -29.93
CA MET A 444 5.86 -16.47 -28.77
C MET A 444 7.28 -16.99 -28.82
N PRO A 445 8.27 -16.16 -28.44
CA PRO A 445 9.64 -16.63 -28.17
C PRO A 445 9.68 -17.70 -27.08
N GLU A 446 10.85 -18.26 -26.80
CA GLU A 446 11.06 -19.15 -25.66
C GLU A 446 10.78 -18.42 -24.34
N GLN A 447 10.23 -19.13 -23.35
CA GLN A 447 10.01 -18.58 -22.02
C GLN A 447 11.34 -18.25 -21.32
N ASN A 448 11.32 -17.24 -20.46
CA ASN A 448 12.45 -16.96 -19.60
C ASN A 448 12.74 -18.20 -18.72
N PRO A 449 14.01 -18.56 -18.55
CA PRO A 449 14.40 -19.68 -17.71
C PRO A 449 14.11 -19.39 -16.23
N ARG A 450 14.04 -20.43 -15.41
CA ARG A 450 14.05 -20.30 -13.95
C ARG A 450 15.31 -19.53 -13.51
N PRO A 451 15.18 -18.54 -12.60
CA PRO A 451 16.34 -17.75 -12.16
C PRO A 451 17.43 -18.62 -11.53
N ARG A 452 18.68 -18.49 -12.03
CA ARG A 452 19.82 -19.29 -11.55
C ARG A 452 20.14 -19.09 -10.06
N ALA A 453 19.81 -17.93 -9.49
CA ALA A 453 19.97 -17.69 -8.06
C ALA A 453 19.21 -18.71 -7.20
N LEU A 454 18.11 -19.28 -7.71
CA LEU A 454 17.32 -20.31 -7.03
C LEU A 454 17.98 -21.70 -7.06
N ASP A 455 19.01 -21.94 -7.89
CA ASP A 455 19.70 -23.22 -7.94
C ASP A 455 20.50 -23.48 -6.66
N ALA A 456 20.85 -22.42 -5.90
CA ALA A 456 21.50 -22.56 -4.59
C ALA A 456 20.62 -23.29 -3.59
N LEU A 457 19.29 -23.13 -3.67
CA LEU A 457 18.33 -23.78 -2.77
C LEU A 457 18.32 -25.32 -2.94
N MET A 458 18.61 -25.82 -4.15
CA MET A 458 18.64 -27.26 -4.43
C MET A 458 19.93 -27.93 -3.97
N ARG A 459 21.06 -27.23 -3.98
CA ARG A 459 22.40 -27.80 -3.68
C ARG A 459 22.57 -28.17 -2.22
N SER A 460 21.90 -27.50 -1.31
CA SER A 460 21.99 -27.78 0.13
C SER A 460 21.29 -29.10 0.57
N ARG A 461 20.49 -29.72 -0.31
CA ARG A 461 19.90 -31.05 -0.05
C ARG A 461 20.85 -32.22 -0.31
N SER A 462 21.96 -31.97 -0.99
CA SER A 462 22.91 -33.00 -1.44
C SER A 462 24.20 -33.05 -0.61
N ALA A 463 24.31 -32.17 0.38
CA ALA A 463 25.39 -32.10 1.36
C ALA A 463 24.87 -32.43 2.78
#